data_3d27feb852fa49034dae4378e91b6aeb
#
_entry.id   3d27feb852fa49034dae4378e91b6aeb
#
_cell.length_a   1.000
_cell.length_b   1.000
_cell.length_c   1.000
_cell.angle_alpha   90.00
_cell.angle_beta   90.00
_cell.angle_gamma   90.00
#
_symmetry.space_group_name_H-M   'P 1'
#
loop_
_entity.id
_entity.type
_entity.pdbx_description
1 polymer ?
#
loop_
_entity_poly.entity_id
_entity_poly.type
_entity_poly.pdbx_seq_one_letter_code
_entity_poly.pdbx_strand_id
1 'polypeptide(L)'
;LPVILFAPSWGDGNALALKGVDIIAALIEEYEIILRPHVMSLIEDSQTLDIIRQRFGSHPRFSLDLSADSAPSIRRADLLISDWSGIAFEYALSFLKPVVFIDGPMKVFNPNWNRYLQEPGIEKSRRKSVGVIVSELTNLRPVINELLSSADVWTTRIMDARHELLFYPSECAAVSHRTLTLLAEHQTGTEWVRV
;
A
#
# COMPACT_ATOMS: atom_id res chain seq x y z
N LEU A 1 -7.52 11.97 16.77
CA LEU A 1 -8.02 11.83 15.39
C LEU A 1 -7.37 10.61 14.75
N PRO A 2 -8.07 9.86 13.89
CA PRO A 2 -7.46 8.80 13.13
C PRO A 2 -6.35 9.32 12.23
N VAL A 3 -5.30 8.52 12.06
CA VAL A 3 -4.13 8.82 11.24
C VAL A 3 -4.25 8.11 9.91
N ILE A 4 -4.26 8.87 8.83
CA ILE A 4 -4.30 8.36 7.47
C ILE A 4 -2.91 8.50 6.84
N LEU A 5 -2.32 7.38 6.46
CA LEU A 5 -1.09 7.37 5.67
C LEU A 5 -1.45 7.39 4.18
N PHE A 6 -1.06 8.43 3.47
CA PHE A 6 -1.14 8.48 2.02
C PHE A 6 0.22 8.12 1.43
N ALA A 7 0.34 6.90 0.91
CA ALA A 7 1.56 6.36 0.32
C ALA A 7 1.30 5.90 -1.14
N PRO A 8 1.29 6.85 -2.09
CA PRO A 8 1.06 6.57 -3.49
C PRO A 8 2.25 5.88 -4.15
N SER A 9 2.01 5.20 -5.26
CA SER A 9 3.07 4.75 -6.17
C SER A 9 3.70 5.93 -6.91
N TRP A 10 4.61 5.66 -7.84
CA TRP A 10 5.29 6.64 -8.68
C TRP A 10 5.09 6.33 -10.17
N GLY A 11 5.49 7.24 -11.04
CA GLY A 11 5.37 7.13 -12.50
C GLY A 11 4.04 7.64 -13.01
N ASP A 12 3.83 7.53 -14.33
CA ASP A 12 2.68 8.11 -15.00
C ASP A 12 1.35 7.65 -14.41
N GLY A 13 0.46 8.62 -14.17
CA GLY A 13 -0.89 8.36 -13.71
C GLY A 13 -1.01 7.93 -12.24
N ASN A 14 0.04 8.11 -11.44
CA ASN A 14 -0.01 7.82 -10.00
C ASN A 14 -1.00 8.74 -9.24
N ALA A 15 -1.49 8.28 -8.10
CA ALA A 15 -2.50 9.00 -7.33
C ALA A 15 -2.01 10.35 -6.77
N LEU A 16 -0.70 10.51 -6.51
CA LEU A 16 -0.13 11.77 -6.06
C LEU A 16 -0.24 12.85 -7.15
N ALA A 17 0.23 12.53 -8.35
CA ALA A 17 0.22 13.46 -9.48
C ALA A 17 -1.19 13.86 -9.90
N LEU A 18 -2.11 12.89 -9.95
CA LEU A 18 -3.47 13.11 -10.46
C LEU A 18 -4.43 13.72 -9.43
N LYS A 19 -4.34 13.32 -8.17
CA LYS A 19 -5.37 13.61 -7.15
C LYS A 19 -4.77 14.00 -5.78
N GLY A 20 -3.46 14.10 -5.63
CA GLY A 20 -2.80 14.24 -4.33
C GLY A 20 -3.26 15.45 -3.53
N VAL A 21 -3.34 16.62 -4.17
CA VAL A 21 -3.81 17.86 -3.54
C VAL A 21 -5.27 17.74 -3.08
N ASP A 22 -6.12 17.16 -3.91
CA ASP A 22 -7.56 17.04 -3.63
C ASP A 22 -7.85 15.99 -2.56
N ILE A 23 -7.10 14.88 -2.54
CA ILE A 23 -7.18 13.87 -1.48
C ILE A 23 -6.87 14.49 -0.12
N ILE A 24 -5.75 15.22 -0.01
CA ILE A 24 -5.36 15.87 1.25
C ILE A 24 -6.41 16.92 1.65
N ALA A 25 -6.85 17.76 0.72
CA ALA A 25 -7.85 18.78 0.97
C ALA A 25 -9.19 18.18 1.45
N ALA A 26 -9.59 17.03 0.90
CA ALA A 26 -10.83 16.39 1.31
C ALA A 26 -10.79 15.81 2.73
N LEU A 27 -9.61 15.52 3.28
CA LEU A 27 -9.46 14.73 4.50
C LEU A 27 -8.88 15.51 5.68
N ILE A 28 -8.09 16.56 5.44
CA ILE A 28 -7.26 17.20 6.46
C ILE A 28 -8.05 17.84 7.62
N GLU A 29 -9.33 18.16 7.40
CA GLU A 29 -10.18 18.74 8.46
C GLU A 29 -10.66 17.70 9.49
N GLU A 30 -10.69 16.41 9.11
CA GLU A 30 -11.23 15.33 9.95
C GLU A 30 -10.18 14.32 10.41
N TYR A 31 -9.03 14.24 9.72
CA TYR A 31 -7.99 13.25 9.97
C TYR A 31 -6.62 13.91 10.10
N GLU A 32 -5.70 13.19 10.75
CA GLU A 32 -4.29 13.49 10.64
C GLU A 32 -3.73 12.80 9.40
N ILE A 33 -3.04 13.54 8.53
CA ILE A 33 -2.53 13.06 7.25
C ILE A 33 -1.01 12.99 7.29
N ILE A 34 -0.48 11.79 7.02
CA ILE A 34 0.93 11.59 6.74
C ILE A 34 1.04 11.32 5.25
N LEU A 35 1.66 12.22 4.48
CA LEU A 35 2.03 11.95 3.10
C LEU A 35 3.43 11.34 3.06
N ARG A 36 3.54 10.14 2.52
CA ARG A 36 4.81 9.47 2.27
C ARG A 36 4.93 9.16 0.77
N PRO A 37 5.47 10.09 -0.03
CA PRO A 37 5.66 9.86 -1.45
C PRO A 37 6.74 8.80 -1.69
N HIS A 38 6.66 8.10 -2.81
CA HIS A 38 7.76 7.26 -3.27
C HIS A 38 8.99 8.13 -3.56
N VAL A 39 10.20 7.60 -3.36
CA VAL A 39 11.45 8.35 -3.57
C VAL A 39 11.55 8.95 -4.99
N MET A 40 11.08 8.23 -6.00
CA MET A 40 11.05 8.74 -7.39
C MET A 40 10.10 9.92 -7.57
N SER A 41 9.04 10.04 -6.78
CA SER A 41 8.13 11.19 -6.84
C SER A 41 8.78 12.50 -6.38
N LEU A 42 9.90 12.44 -5.65
CA LEU A 42 10.69 13.64 -5.31
C LEU A 42 11.27 14.32 -6.56
N ILE A 43 11.42 13.56 -7.64
CA ILE A 43 11.94 14.04 -8.93
C ILE A 43 10.77 14.23 -9.91
N GLU A 44 9.99 13.18 -10.13
CA GLU A 44 8.95 13.13 -11.16
C GLU A 44 7.72 13.98 -10.82
N ASP A 45 7.33 14.02 -9.55
CA ASP A 45 6.14 14.74 -9.06
C ASP A 45 6.51 15.97 -8.21
N SER A 46 7.71 16.51 -8.35
CA SER A 46 8.24 17.60 -7.52
C SER A 46 7.32 18.83 -7.50
N GLN A 47 6.72 19.20 -8.61
CA GLN A 47 5.78 20.32 -8.69
C GLN A 47 4.52 20.07 -7.82
N THR A 48 3.96 18.87 -7.88
CA THR A 48 2.81 18.49 -7.04
C THR A 48 3.19 18.53 -5.56
N LEU A 49 4.37 18.04 -5.20
CA LEU A 49 4.87 18.08 -3.82
C LEU A 49 5.09 19.52 -3.33
N ASP A 50 5.56 20.42 -4.19
CA ASP A 50 5.74 21.82 -3.83
C ASP A 50 4.38 22.52 -3.60
N ILE A 51 3.37 22.25 -4.42
CA ILE A 51 2.00 22.73 -4.19
C ILE A 51 1.46 22.20 -2.85
N ILE A 52 1.66 20.92 -2.56
CA ILE A 52 1.23 20.31 -1.30
C ILE A 52 1.93 20.94 -0.10
N ARG A 53 3.24 21.13 -0.17
CA ARG A 53 4.02 21.80 0.89
C ARG A 53 3.55 23.24 1.12
N GLN A 54 3.34 23.99 0.05
CA GLN A 54 2.87 25.37 0.14
C GLN A 54 1.47 25.46 0.76
N ARG A 55 0.56 24.56 0.37
CA ARG A 55 -0.84 24.60 0.79
C ARG A 55 -1.07 24.01 2.17
N PHE A 56 -0.40 22.93 2.52
CA PHE A 56 -0.67 22.15 3.71
C PHE A 56 0.51 22.06 4.69
N GLY A 57 1.71 22.48 4.30
CA GLY A 57 2.92 22.29 5.11
C GLY A 57 2.90 22.90 6.49
N SER A 58 2.11 23.98 6.71
CA SER A 58 1.91 24.60 8.01
C SER A 58 0.65 24.10 8.76
N HIS A 59 -0.09 23.17 8.16
CA HIS A 59 -1.32 22.68 8.79
C HIS A 59 -0.98 21.69 9.92
N PRO A 60 -1.56 21.85 11.14
CA PRO A 60 -1.16 21.03 12.30
C PRO A 60 -1.48 19.53 12.18
N ARG A 61 -2.33 19.15 11.23
CA ARG A 61 -2.73 17.76 10.95
C ARG A 61 -2.05 17.19 9.72
N PHE A 62 -1.08 17.89 9.13
CA PHE A 62 -0.35 17.42 7.98
C PHE A 62 1.11 17.18 8.32
N SER A 63 1.65 16.07 7.85
CA SER A 63 3.09 15.81 7.86
C SER A 63 3.54 15.18 6.55
N LEU A 64 4.72 15.59 6.09
CA LEU A 64 5.40 15.02 4.94
C LEU A 64 6.56 14.16 5.45
N ASP A 65 6.46 12.85 5.28
CA ASP A 65 7.48 11.89 5.69
C ASP A 65 8.39 11.54 4.52
N LEU A 66 9.64 12.00 4.60
CA LEU A 66 10.71 11.74 3.64
C LEU A 66 11.84 10.89 4.27
N SER A 67 11.61 10.33 5.45
CA SER A 67 12.61 9.51 6.13
C SER A 67 12.92 8.23 5.33
N ALA A 68 14.18 7.75 5.44
CA ALA A 68 14.57 6.47 4.84
C ALA A 68 13.81 5.29 5.48
N ASP A 69 13.54 5.38 6.80
CA ASP A 69 12.76 4.38 7.53
C ASP A 69 11.26 4.68 7.40
N SER A 70 10.52 3.74 6.81
CA SER A 70 9.07 3.83 6.65
C SER A 70 8.30 3.31 7.87
N ALA A 71 8.94 2.55 8.74
CA ALA A 71 8.26 1.84 9.81
C ALA A 71 7.49 2.75 10.80
N PRO A 72 7.99 3.93 11.20
CA PRO A 72 7.25 4.81 12.11
C PRO A 72 5.91 5.26 11.53
N SER A 73 5.89 5.75 10.29
CA SER A 73 4.67 6.23 9.64
C SER A 73 3.67 5.10 9.39
N ILE A 74 4.15 3.95 8.94
CA ILE A 74 3.33 2.76 8.68
C ILE A 74 2.67 2.25 9.97
N ARG A 75 3.42 2.16 11.07
CA ARG A 75 2.89 1.69 12.36
C ARG A 75 1.86 2.65 12.96
N ARG A 76 2.09 3.95 12.78
CA ARG A 76 1.21 5.00 13.30
C ARG A 76 -0.12 5.08 12.59
N ALA A 77 -0.18 4.67 11.32
CA ALA A 77 -1.37 4.78 10.50
C ALA A 77 -2.50 3.86 10.98
N ASP A 78 -3.71 4.41 11.05
CA ASP A 78 -4.94 3.64 11.27
C ASP A 78 -5.52 3.10 9.98
N LEU A 79 -5.25 3.79 8.87
CA LEU A 79 -5.65 3.41 7.53
C LEU A 79 -4.62 3.90 6.50
N LEU A 80 -4.42 3.12 5.44
CA LEU A 80 -3.57 3.49 4.31
C LEU A 80 -4.42 3.87 3.08
N ILE A 81 -4.05 4.97 2.43
CA ILE A 81 -4.50 5.31 1.07
C ILE A 81 -3.33 5.07 0.12
N SER A 82 -3.56 4.31 -0.93
CA SER A 82 -2.55 4.02 -1.96
C SER A 82 -3.20 3.83 -3.33
N ASP A 83 -2.44 3.42 -4.32
CA ASP A 83 -2.91 3.10 -5.67
C ASP A 83 -2.35 1.75 -6.13
N TRP A 84 -1.40 1.73 -7.05
CA TRP A 84 -0.75 0.53 -7.59
C TRP A 84 0.61 0.24 -6.90
N SER A 85 0.65 0.29 -5.59
CA SER A 85 1.88 0.13 -4.81
C SER A 85 1.85 -1.13 -3.95
N GLY A 86 2.97 -1.86 -3.91
CA GLY A 86 3.16 -3.03 -3.04
C GLY A 86 3.02 -2.73 -1.55
N ILE A 87 3.33 -1.49 -1.13
CA ILE A 87 3.17 -1.05 0.26
C ILE A 87 1.75 -1.27 0.81
N ALA A 88 0.73 -1.26 -0.06
CA ALA A 88 -0.65 -1.51 0.31
C ALA A 88 -0.83 -2.92 0.89
N PHE A 89 -0.22 -3.93 0.26
CA PHE A 89 -0.25 -5.31 0.73
C PHE A 89 0.65 -5.52 1.93
N GLU A 90 1.84 -4.93 1.93
CA GLU A 90 2.74 -4.97 3.08
C GLU A 90 2.05 -4.40 4.33
N TYR A 91 1.39 -3.25 4.21
CA TYR A 91 0.63 -2.64 5.30
C TYR A 91 -0.53 -3.54 5.75
N ALA A 92 -1.41 -3.91 4.83
CA ALA A 92 -2.60 -4.67 5.17
C ALA A 92 -2.26 -6.01 5.82
N LEU A 93 -1.36 -6.78 5.20
CA LEU A 93 -1.01 -8.12 5.67
C LEU A 93 -0.14 -8.14 6.93
N SER A 94 0.62 -7.05 7.20
CA SER A 94 1.43 -6.94 8.42
C SER A 94 0.62 -6.43 9.62
N PHE A 95 -0.26 -5.45 9.41
CA PHE A 95 -0.96 -4.78 10.50
C PHE A 95 -2.45 -5.17 10.60
N LEU A 96 -2.96 -5.97 9.68
CA LEU A 96 -4.37 -6.37 9.59
C LEU A 96 -5.33 -5.18 9.54
N LYS A 97 -4.89 -4.11 8.90
CA LYS A 97 -5.63 -2.86 8.72
C LYS A 97 -6.00 -2.65 7.25
N PRO A 98 -7.20 -2.12 6.97
CA PRO A 98 -7.67 -1.97 5.59
C PRO A 98 -6.97 -0.86 4.82
N VAL A 99 -7.03 -0.97 3.48
CA VAL A 99 -6.48 -0.01 2.53
C VAL A 99 -7.59 0.59 1.68
N VAL A 100 -7.50 1.90 1.42
CA VAL A 100 -8.26 2.55 0.34
C VAL A 100 -7.36 2.65 -0.88
N PHE A 101 -7.80 2.05 -1.96
CA PHE A 101 -7.12 2.14 -3.25
C PHE A 101 -7.76 3.24 -4.10
N ILE A 102 -7.01 4.27 -4.42
CA ILE A 102 -7.44 5.27 -5.41
C ILE A 102 -7.36 4.62 -6.79
N ASP A 103 -8.50 4.55 -7.46
CA ASP A 103 -8.54 3.99 -8.80
C ASP A 103 -7.93 4.96 -9.81
N GLY A 104 -7.14 4.39 -10.70
CA GLY A 104 -6.39 5.11 -11.73
C GLY A 104 -5.86 4.17 -12.79
N PRO A 105 -5.16 4.70 -13.80
CA PRO A 105 -4.55 3.90 -14.84
C PRO A 105 -3.68 2.80 -14.26
N MET A 106 -3.84 1.57 -14.77
CA MET A 106 -3.03 0.44 -14.32
C MET A 106 -1.56 0.68 -14.65
N LYS A 107 -0.69 0.54 -13.66
CA LYS A 107 0.75 0.63 -13.85
C LYS A 107 1.26 -0.59 -14.60
N VAL A 108 1.82 -0.39 -15.79
CA VAL A 108 2.34 -1.47 -16.64
C VAL A 108 3.77 -1.16 -17.04
N PHE A 109 4.74 -1.81 -16.41
CA PHE A 109 6.15 -1.67 -16.79
C PHE A 109 6.54 -2.55 -17.98
N ASN A 110 5.97 -3.75 -18.08
CA ASN A 110 6.20 -4.66 -19.18
C ASN A 110 4.91 -4.84 -19.99
N PRO A 111 4.78 -4.27 -21.18
CA PRO A 111 3.57 -4.43 -22.01
C PRO A 111 3.29 -5.89 -22.41
N ASN A 112 4.29 -6.76 -22.32
CA ASN A 112 4.16 -8.17 -22.63
C ASN A 112 3.98 -9.08 -21.40
N TRP A 113 3.66 -8.50 -20.21
CA TRP A 113 3.55 -9.24 -18.96
C TRP A 113 2.59 -10.45 -19.06
N ASN A 114 1.50 -10.31 -19.82
CA ASN A 114 0.48 -11.34 -20.00
C ASN A 114 0.96 -12.56 -20.82
N ARG A 115 2.13 -12.47 -21.47
CA ARG A 115 2.76 -13.61 -22.14
C ARG A 115 3.51 -14.53 -21.18
N TYR A 116 3.86 -14.01 -20.00
CA TYR A 116 4.69 -14.70 -19.01
C TYR A 116 3.94 -15.09 -17.74
N LEU A 117 2.88 -14.36 -17.41
CA LEU A 117 2.07 -14.62 -16.24
C LEU A 117 0.70 -15.15 -16.66
N GLN A 118 0.31 -16.30 -16.10
CA GLN A 118 -1.02 -16.88 -16.32
C GLN A 118 -2.10 -16.07 -15.60
N GLU A 119 -1.76 -15.47 -14.46
CA GLU A 119 -2.65 -14.62 -13.66
C GLU A 119 -2.05 -13.23 -13.44
N PRO A 120 -2.89 -12.21 -13.29
CA PRO A 120 -2.45 -10.88 -12.91
C PRO A 120 -1.77 -10.90 -11.54
N GLY A 121 -0.75 -10.05 -11.35
CA GLY A 121 -0.14 -9.85 -10.04
C GLY A 121 -1.14 -9.48 -8.94
N ILE A 122 -0.75 -9.66 -7.69
CA ILE A 122 -1.62 -9.44 -6.52
C ILE A 122 -2.16 -8.01 -6.45
N GLU A 123 -1.39 -7.02 -6.89
CA GLU A 123 -1.78 -5.61 -6.94
C GLU A 123 -3.00 -5.38 -7.84
N LYS A 124 -3.25 -6.27 -8.79
CA LYS A 124 -4.43 -6.22 -9.66
C LYS A 124 -5.55 -7.12 -9.16
N SER A 125 -5.23 -8.36 -8.81
CA SER A 125 -6.22 -9.41 -8.53
C SER A 125 -6.77 -9.36 -7.10
N ARG A 126 -6.02 -8.83 -6.13
CA ARG A 126 -6.30 -8.99 -4.70
C ARG A 126 -6.57 -7.71 -3.91
N ARG A 127 -6.65 -6.53 -4.56
CA ARG A 127 -6.95 -5.26 -3.85
C ARG A 127 -8.21 -5.33 -3.00
N LYS A 128 -9.26 -5.96 -3.51
CA LYS A 128 -10.54 -6.10 -2.80
C LYS A 128 -10.47 -7.04 -1.59
N SER A 129 -9.47 -7.90 -1.49
CA SER A 129 -9.30 -8.79 -0.32
C SER A 129 -8.77 -8.02 0.90
N VAL A 130 -8.07 -6.92 0.69
CA VAL A 130 -7.42 -6.15 1.75
C VAL A 130 -7.93 -4.70 1.87
N GLY A 131 -8.91 -4.30 1.05
CA GLY A 131 -9.40 -2.93 1.08
C GLY A 131 -10.51 -2.63 0.08
N VAL A 132 -10.76 -1.35 -0.13
CA VAL A 132 -11.81 -0.83 -1.02
C VAL A 132 -11.20 0.03 -2.11
N ILE A 133 -11.71 -0.09 -3.34
CA ILE A 133 -11.29 0.72 -4.49
C ILE A 133 -12.23 1.91 -4.61
N VAL A 134 -11.69 3.12 -4.66
CA VAL A 134 -12.43 4.38 -4.78
C VAL A 134 -12.05 5.06 -6.09
N SER A 135 -13.01 5.22 -6.99
CA SER A 135 -12.85 5.91 -8.27
C SER A 135 -13.13 7.42 -8.14
N GLU A 136 -14.18 7.76 -7.36
CA GLU A 136 -14.63 9.14 -7.16
C GLU A 136 -14.26 9.66 -5.77
N LEU A 137 -13.58 10.81 -5.70
CA LEU A 137 -13.13 11.40 -4.44
C LEU A 137 -14.29 11.78 -3.49
N THR A 138 -15.48 12.01 -4.01
CA THR A 138 -16.69 12.26 -3.21
C THR A 138 -17.04 11.08 -2.30
N ASN A 139 -16.64 9.87 -2.67
CA ASN A 139 -16.84 8.64 -1.90
C ASN A 139 -15.70 8.37 -0.91
N LEU A 140 -14.61 9.11 -0.96
CA LEU A 140 -13.41 8.82 -0.18
C LEU A 140 -13.67 8.88 1.33
N ARG A 141 -14.27 9.96 1.81
CA ARG A 141 -14.56 10.15 3.24
C ARG A 141 -15.59 9.16 3.78
N PRO A 142 -16.74 8.93 3.12
CA PRO A 142 -17.68 7.88 3.52
C PRO A 142 -17.02 6.50 3.63
N VAL A 143 -16.19 6.11 2.66
CA VAL A 143 -15.48 4.83 2.67
C VAL A 143 -14.49 4.73 3.83
N ILE A 144 -13.70 5.79 4.08
CA ILE A 144 -12.77 5.81 5.23
C ILE A 144 -13.52 5.63 6.55
N ASN A 145 -14.63 6.35 6.75
CA ASN A 145 -15.42 6.25 7.97
C ASN A 145 -16.01 4.83 8.15
N GLU A 146 -16.49 4.22 7.09
CA GLU A 146 -16.96 2.84 7.10
C GLU A 146 -15.84 1.87 7.50
N LEU A 147 -14.67 1.98 6.87
CA LEU A 147 -13.53 1.11 7.15
C LEU A 147 -13.03 1.24 8.59
N LEU A 148 -12.94 2.45 9.11
CA LEU A 148 -12.52 2.70 10.49
C LEU A 148 -13.54 2.20 11.51
N SER A 149 -14.84 2.32 11.21
CA SER A 149 -15.92 1.85 12.09
C SER A 149 -16.10 0.32 12.08
N SER A 150 -15.65 -0.36 11.02
CA SER A 150 -15.73 -1.81 10.83
C SER A 150 -14.37 -2.51 10.92
N ALA A 151 -13.44 -1.97 11.72
CA ALA A 151 -12.06 -2.44 11.80
C ALA A 151 -11.96 -3.95 12.12
N ASP A 152 -12.77 -4.48 13.03
CA ASP A 152 -12.76 -5.90 13.42
C ASP A 152 -13.15 -6.82 12.25
N VAL A 153 -14.13 -6.39 11.45
CA VAL A 153 -14.55 -7.13 10.24
C VAL A 153 -13.42 -7.19 9.24
N TRP A 154 -12.74 -6.05 9.03
CA TRP A 154 -11.61 -5.98 8.12
C TRP A 154 -10.39 -6.75 8.62
N THR A 155 -10.12 -6.73 9.92
CA THR A 155 -9.08 -7.56 10.54
C THR A 155 -9.26 -9.04 10.20
N THR A 156 -10.47 -9.56 10.39
CA THR A 156 -10.80 -10.96 10.06
C THR A 156 -10.61 -11.24 8.57
N ARG A 157 -11.17 -10.39 7.72
CA ARG A 157 -11.06 -10.54 6.26
C ARG A 157 -9.62 -10.50 5.75
N ILE A 158 -8.80 -9.58 6.29
CA ILE A 158 -7.39 -9.47 5.91
C ILE A 158 -6.59 -10.65 6.45
N MET A 159 -6.96 -11.20 7.61
CA MET A 159 -6.33 -12.41 8.13
C MET A 159 -6.57 -13.61 7.21
N ASP A 160 -7.77 -13.77 6.69
CA ASP A 160 -8.09 -14.80 5.69
C ASP A 160 -7.26 -14.60 4.42
N ALA A 161 -7.20 -13.36 3.91
CA ALA A 161 -6.36 -13.03 2.76
C ALA A 161 -4.86 -13.29 3.02
N ARG A 162 -4.38 -13.01 4.24
CA ARG A 162 -3.01 -13.30 4.66
C ARG A 162 -2.69 -14.79 4.61
N HIS A 163 -3.59 -15.64 5.10
CA HIS A 163 -3.44 -17.11 5.03
C HIS A 163 -3.42 -17.61 3.58
N GLU A 164 -4.15 -16.96 2.70
CA GLU A 164 -4.23 -17.32 1.28
C GLU A 164 -2.98 -16.86 0.49
N LEU A 165 -2.44 -15.69 0.83
CA LEU A 165 -1.40 -15.01 0.05
C LEU A 165 0.02 -15.24 0.57
N LEU A 166 0.20 -15.54 1.87
CA LEU A 166 1.53 -15.68 2.45
C LEU A 166 1.84 -17.12 2.79
N PHE A 167 3.00 -17.57 2.31
CA PHE A 167 3.58 -18.86 2.69
C PHE A 167 4.45 -18.68 3.94
N TYR A 168 4.24 -19.52 4.95
CA TYR A 168 5.04 -19.54 6.19
C TYR A 168 5.16 -18.18 6.92
N PRO A 169 4.05 -17.47 7.19
CA PRO A 169 4.09 -16.08 7.70
C PRO A 169 4.85 -15.93 9.04
N SER A 170 4.89 -16.98 9.86
CA SER A 170 5.63 -17.01 11.13
C SER A 170 6.99 -17.72 11.07
N GLU A 171 7.26 -18.46 10.00
CA GLU A 171 8.44 -19.35 9.88
C GLU A 171 9.32 -18.99 8.67
N CYS A 172 9.00 -17.92 7.94
CA CYS A 172 9.68 -17.59 6.68
C CYS A 172 11.21 -17.51 6.83
N ALA A 173 11.73 -16.95 7.92
CA ALA A 173 13.16 -16.86 8.16
C ALA A 173 13.80 -18.23 8.33
N ALA A 174 13.19 -19.12 9.11
CA ALA A 174 13.70 -20.48 9.34
C ALA A 174 13.62 -21.33 8.06
N VAL A 175 12.51 -21.24 7.34
CA VAL A 175 12.33 -21.94 6.05
C VAL A 175 13.34 -21.43 5.02
N SER A 176 13.51 -20.11 4.90
CA SER A 176 14.48 -19.51 3.98
C SER A 176 15.92 -19.93 4.31
N HIS A 177 16.29 -19.91 5.59
CA HIS A 177 17.61 -20.33 6.03
C HIS A 177 17.88 -21.79 5.66
N ARG A 178 16.95 -22.71 5.99
CA ARG A 178 17.05 -24.14 5.65
C ARG A 178 17.16 -24.32 4.14
N THR A 179 16.33 -23.63 3.37
CA THR A 179 16.31 -23.68 1.92
C THR A 179 17.65 -23.24 1.31
N LEU A 180 18.18 -22.10 1.75
CA LEU A 180 19.47 -21.58 1.27
C LEU A 180 20.63 -22.51 1.65
N THR A 181 20.60 -23.12 2.83
CA THR A 181 21.61 -24.10 3.28
C THR A 181 21.60 -25.31 2.36
N LEU A 182 20.43 -25.90 2.07
CA LEU A 182 20.30 -27.04 1.16
C LEU A 182 20.79 -26.71 -0.26
N LEU A 183 20.49 -25.49 -0.75
CA LEU A 183 21.00 -25.01 -2.05
C LEU A 183 22.54 -24.91 -2.05
N ALA A 184 23.12 -24.35 -1.00
CA ALA A 184 24.56 -24.18 -0.87
C ALA A 184 25.29 -25.54 -0.81
N GLU A 185 24.67 -26.56 -0.22
CA GLU A 185 25.18 -27.93 -0.14
C GLU A 185 24.88 -28.76 -1.39
N HIS A 186 24.33 -28.16 -2.45
CA HIS A 186 23.88 -28.81 -3.68
C HIS A 186 22.93 -30.00 -3.45
N GLN A 187 22.22 -29.99 -2.34
CA GLN A 187 21.20 -30.99 -2.03
C GLN A 187 19.87 -30.56 -2.64
N THR A 188 19.44 -31.29 -3.66
CA THR A 188 18.09 -31.10 -4.24
C THR A 188 17.15 -32.13 -3.63
N GLY A 189 16.33 -31.70 -2.67
CA GLY A 189 15.32 -32.56 -2.06
C GLY A 189 13.94 -32.37 -2.69
N THR A 190 13.05 -33.30 -2.47
CA THR A 190 11.62 -33.21 -2.87
C THR A 190 10.86 -32.09 -2.18
N GLU A 191 11.45 -31.44 -1.17
CA GLU A 191 10.90 -30.28 -0.45
C GLU A 191 10.83 -29.00 -1.32
N TRP A 192 11.56 -28.98 -2.45
CA TRP A 192 11.55 -27.86 -3.41
C TRP A 192 10.32 -27.82 -4.32
N VAL A 193 9.54 -28.89 -4.35
CA VAL A 193 8.46 -29.10 -5.35
C VAL A 193 7.08 -28.67 -4.80
N ARG A 194 7.02 -28.11 -3.60
CA ARG A 194 5.77 -27.59 -3.03
C ARG A 194 5.76 -26.06 -3.01
N VAL A 195 5.79 -25.47 -4.19
CA VAL A 195 5.37 -24.09 -4.42
C VAL A 195 4.19 -24.11 -5.38
#